data_89e8e6bb52977f43a0611df87197f8dc
#
_entry.id   89e8e6bb52977f43a0611df87197f8dc
#
_cell.length_a   1.000
_cell.length_b   1.000
_cell.length_c   1.000
_cell.angle_alpha   90.00
_cell.angle_beta   90.00
_cell.angle_gamma   90.00
#
_symmetry.space_group_name_H-M   'P 1'
#
loop_
_entity.id
_entity.type
_entity.pdbx_description
1 polymer ?
#
loop_
_entity_poly.entity_id
_entity_poly.type
_entity_poly.pdbx_seq_one_letter_code
_entity_poly.pdbx_strand_id
1 'polypeptide(L)'
;NIWVTRNGGGSWNRIDSGLPQNRWVSSISPSKFQEGLVYATLNGYRYDDFATMVYKSEDYGATWTSIQGNLPNESNNIIIEDHVNPSILYLGTDHGLYVTMDGGSNWNLYQGNLPNVAIYDMVIQARENDLVVGTHGRSVYVIELEAIHDLAKPKDMVMQ
;
A
#
# COMPACT_ATOMS: atom_id res chain seq x y z
N ASN A 1 -1.79 14.26 -10.79
CA ASN A 1 -2.11 13.45 -11.98
C ASN A 1 -1.19 12.23 -12.03
N ILE A 2 -1.72 11.10 -12.52
CA ILE A 2 -0.97 9.85 -12.72
C ILE A 2 -0.84 9.60 -14.23
N TRP A 3 0.34 9.18 -14.65
CA TRP A 3 0.65 8.89 -16.05
C TRP A 3 1.32 7.54 -16.17
N VAL A 4 1.05 6.81 -17.25
CA VAL A 4 1.68 5.53 -17.58
C VAL A 4 2.31 5.57 -18.96
N THR A 5 3.46 4.92 -19.08
CA THR A 5 4.09 4.59 -20.37
C THR A 5 4.17 3.07 -20.50
N ARG A 6 3.98 2.55 -21.73
CA ARG A 6 4.14 1.11 -22.07
C ARG A 6 5.25 0.87 -23.08
N ASN A 7 5.98 1.92 -23.45
CA ASN A 7 7.00 1.87 -24.48
C ASN A 7 8.29 2.60 -24.05
N GLY A 8 8.63 2.49 -22.76
CA GLY A 8 9.88 3.04 -22.22
C GLY A 8 9.97 4.57 -22.27
N GLY A 9 8.84 5.27 -22.18
CA GLY A 9 8.79 6.74 -22.18
C GLY A 9 8.50 7.36 -23.55
N GLY A 10 8.33 6.56 -24.61
CA GLY A 10 8.03 7.07 -25.95
C GLY A 10 6.66 7.76 -26.06
N SER A 11 5.70 7.33 -25.24
CA SER A 11 4.41 8.00 -25.08
C SER A 11 3.90 7.83 -23.65
N TRP A 12 3.10 8.80 -23.18
CA TRP A 12 2.53 8.83 -21.84
C TRP A 12 1.02 9.04 -21.93
N ASN A 13 0.25 8.22 -21.21
CA ASN A 13 -1.20 8.35 -21.11
C ASN A 13 -1.58 8.71 -19.67
N ARG A 14 -2.46 9.67 -19.52
CA ARG A 14 -3.01 10.04 -18.21
C ARG A 14 -4.02 8.98 -17.77
N ILE A 15 -3.91 8.51 -16.53
CA ILE A 15 -4.66 7.35 -16.01
C ILE A 15 -5.35 7.60 -14.68
N ASP A 16 -5.52 8.85 -14.26
CA ASP A 16 -6.20 9.21 -13.00
C ASP A 16 -7.70 9.50 -13.16
N SER A 17 -8.30 9.10 -14.28
CA SER A 17 -9.74 9.15 -14.48
C SER A 17 -10.43 8.19 -13.50
N GLY A 18 -11.42 8.68 -12.76
CA GLY A 18 -12.13 7.88 -11.73
C GLY A 18 -11.54 7.98 -10.32
N LEU A 19 -10.36 8.59 -10.16
CA LEU A 19 -9.84 8.94 -8.84
C LEU A 19 -10.38 10.29 -8.36
N PRO A 20 -10.45 10.53 -7.03
CA PRO A 20 -10.82 11.83 -6.47
C PRO A 20 -9.97 12.96 -7.03
N GLN A 21 -10.62 13.98 -7.57
CA GLN A 21 -9.95 15.15 -8.13
C GLN A 21 -9.46 16.10 -7.03
N ASN A 22 -8.43 16.89 -7.34
CA ASN A 22 -7.85 17.87 -6.41
C ASN A 22 -7.36 17.26 -5.09
N ARG A 23 -6.81 16.04 -5.16
CA ARG A 23 -6.14 15.36 -4.06
C ARG A 23 -4.68 15.07 -4.44
N TRP A 24 -3.83 15.01 -3.44
CA TRP A 24 -2.43 14.66 -3.63
C TRP A 24 -2.30 13.16 -3.82
N VAL A 25 -1.66 12.73 -4.88
CA VAL A 25 -1.20 11.35 -5.01
C VAL A 25 0.01 11.20 -4.11
N SER A 26 -0.15 10.45 -3.02
CA SER A 26 0.91 10.24 -2.03
C SER A 26 1.83 9.10 -2.41
N SER A 27 1.28 8.03 -3.02
CA SER A 27 2.08 6.89 -3.46
C SER A 27 1.50 6.23 -4.71
N ILE A 28 2.38 5.63 -5.51
CA ILE A 28 2.04 4.73 -6.61
C ILE A 28 2.98 3.54 -6.51
N SER A 29 2.41 2.33 -6.50
CA SER A 29 3.14 1.07 -6.40
C SER A 29 2.66 0.10 -7.50
N PRO A 30 3.44 -0.08 -8.58
CA PRO A 30 3.13 -1.11 -9.57
C PRO A 30 3.38 -2.49 -8.99
N SER A 31 2.50 -3.46 -9.30
CA SER A 31 2.68 -4.86 -8.89
C SER A 31 3.91 -5.48 -9.55
N LYS A 32 4.57 -6.35 -8.80
CA LYS A 32 5.66 -7.19 -9.31
C LYS A 32 5.17 -8.54 -9.83
N PHE A 33 3.92 -8.91 -9.54
CA PHE A 33 3.34 -10.22 -9.88
C PHE A 33 2.41 -10.16 -11.09
N GLN A 34 1.74 -9.04 -11.29
CA GLN A 34 0.73 -8.92 -12.33
C GLN A 34 0.96 -7.66 -13.17
N GLU A 35 1.15 -7.85 -14.46
CA GLU A 35 1.24 -6.75 -15.41
C GLU A 35 -0.09 -5.98 -15.48
N GLY A 36 -0.02 -4.65 -15.46
CA GLY A 36 -1.20 -3.78 -15.47
C GLY A 36 -1.82 -3.52 -14.09
N LEU A 37 -1.43 -4.28 -13.06
CA LEU A 37 -1.87 -4.02 -11.69
C LEU A 37 -1.02 -2.91 -11.06
N VAL A 38 -1.69 -1.91 -10.50
CA VAL A 38 -1.06 -0.79 -9.79
C VAL A 38 -1.93 -0.35 -8.62
N TYR A 39 -1.28 -0.01 -7.53
CA TYR A 39 -1.90 0.57 -6.35
C TYR A 39 -1.61 2.06 -6.27
N ALA A 40 -2.56 2.83 -5.76
CA ALA A 40 -2.39 4.27 -5.54
C ALA A 40 -3.00 4.68 -4.21
N THR A 41 -2.31 5.56 -3.49
CA THR A 41 -2.86 6.27 -2.35
C THR A 41 -2.94 7.76 -2.65
N LEU A 42 -4.00 8.38 -2.15
CA LEU A 42 -4.18 9.82 -2.20
C LEU A 42 -4.44 10.33 -0.78
N ASN A 43 -4.14 11.59 -0.55
CA ASN A 43 -4.55 12.25 0.68
C ASN A 43 -5.07 13.65 0.43
N GLY A 44 -5.93 14.12 1.31
CA GLY A 44 -6.57 15.42 1.24
C GLY A 44 -6.36 16.29 2.48
N TYR A 45 -5.42 15.93 3.38
CA TYR A 45 -5.24 16.61 4.67
C TYR A 45 -5.09 18.14 4.56
N ARG A 46 -4.51 18.63 3.47
CA ARG A 46 -4.37 20.07 3.20
C ARG A 46 -5.69 20.79 2.87
N TYR A 47 -6.75 20.01 2.68
CA TYR A 47 -8.09 20.47 2.39
C TYR A 47 -9.09 20.06 3.47
N ASP A 48 -8.60 19.72 4.70
CA ASP A 48 -9.39 19.16 5.79
C ASP A 48 -10.20 17.91 5.40
N ASP A 49 -9.70 17.15 4.42
CA ASP A 49 -10.30 15.90 3.97
C ASP A 49 -9.44 14.72 4.43
N PHE A 50 -9.91 14.03 5.44
CA PHE A 50 -9.27 12.85 6.03
C PHE A 50 -9.92 11.54 5.57
N ALA A 51 -10.67 11.57 4.47
CA ALA A 51 -11.20 10.34 3.89
C ALA A 51 -10.07 9.40 3.46
N THR A 52 -10.25 8.12 3.71
CA THR A 52 -9.33 7.07 3.26
C THR A 52 -9.41 6.92 1.76
N MET A 53 -8.27 7.03 1.10
CA MET A 53 -8.15 7.04 -0.35
C MET A 53 -7.09 6.05 -0.81
N VAL A 54 -7.47 4.77 -0.86
CA VAL A 54 -6.61 3.66 -1.31
C VAL A 54 -7.30 2.95 -2.47
N TYR A 55 -6.60 2.84 -3.58
CA TYR A 55 -7.15 2.33 -4.84
C TYR A 55 -6.21 1.32 -5.49
N LYS A 56 -6.81 0.39 -6.26
CA LYS A 56 -6.10 -0.45 -7.22
C LYS A 56 -6.68 -0.30 -8.62
N SER A 57 -5.85 -0.49 -9.61
CA SER A 57 -6.23 -0.70 -11.01
C SER A 57 -5.60 -1.99 -11.51
N GLU A 58 -6.33 -2.79 -12.27
CA GLU A 58 -5.86 -4.06 -12.85
C GLU A 58 -5.71 -3.97 -14.38
N ASP A 59 -5.91 -2.78 -14.94
CA ASP A 59 -5.98 -2.51 -16.38
C ASP A 59 -5.12 -1.31 -16.81
N TYR A 60 -3.94 -1.17 -16.19
CA TYR A 60 -2.98 -0.07 -16.43
C TYR A 60 -3.55 1.32 -16.12
N GLY A 61 -4.49 1.41 -15.18
CA GLY A 61 -5.10 2.66 -14.75
C GLY A 61 -6.30 3.12 -15.58
N ALA A 62 -6.85 2.27 -16.45
CA ALA A 62 -8.06 2.60 -17.18
C ALA A 62 -9.27 2.68 -16.24
N THR A 63 -9.34 1.79 -15.24
CA THR A 63 -10.33 1.85 -14.16
C THR A 63 -9.67 1.72 -12.79
N TRP A 64 -10.29 2.33 -11.77
CA TRP A 64 -9.82 2.31 -10.39
C TRP A 64 -10.90 1.80 -9.44
N THR A 65 -10.54 0.88 -8.57
CA THR A 65 -11.41 0.33 -7.54
C THR A 65 -10.86 0.68 -6.16
N SER A 66 -11.73 1.19 -5.27
CA SER A 66 -11.33 1.42 -3.88
C SER A 66 -11.10 0.10 -3.16
N ILE A 67 -10.00 0.03 -2.44
CA ILE A 67 -9.64 -1.09 -1.55
C ILE A 67 -9.49 -0.63 -0.10
N GLN A 68 -10.25 0.39 0.29
CA GLN A 68 -10.22 0.91 1.66
C GLN A 68 -10.73 -0.10 2.71
N GLY A 69 -11.61 -1.05 2.32
CA GLY A 69 -12.15 -2.06 3.24
C GLY A 69 -12.67 -1.46 4.55
N ASN A 70 -12.13 -1.94 5.65
CA ASN A 70 -12.44 -1.50 7.02
C ASN A 70 -11.45 -0.46 7.58
N LEU A 71 -10.63 0.17 6.77
CA LEU A 71 -9.72 1.23 7.23
C LEU A 71 -10.48 2.40 7.84
N PRO A 72 -9.97 3.00 8.93
CA PRO A 72 -10.53 4.24 9.47
C PRO A 72 -10.26 5.41 8.52
N ASN A 73 -11.00 6.49 8.70
CA ASN A 73 -10.75 7.74 7.97
C ASN A 73 -9.48 8.41 8.50
N GLU A 74 -8.43 8.35 7.69
CA GLU A 74 -7.15 9.00 7.96
C GLU A 74 -6.33 9.15 6.67
N SER A 75 -5.29 10.01 6.72
CA SER A 75 -4.40 10.22 5.58
C SER A 75 -3.60 8.96 5.27
N ASN A 76 -3.57 8.60 4.00
CA ASN A 76 -2.79 7.48 3.49
C ASN A 76 -1.55 8.02 2.78
N ASN A 77 -0.37 7.57 3.19
CA ASN A 77 0.89 8.15 2.75
C ASN A 77 1.62 7.26 1.74
N ILE A 78 1.68 5.96 1.99
CA ILE A 78 2.41 5.02 1.14
C ILE A 78 1.74 3.64 1.14
N ILE A 79 1.71 2.99 -0.02
CA ILE A 79 1.29 1.59 -0.16
C ILE A 79 2.36 0.81 -0.93
N ILE A 80 2.67 -0.39 -0.47
CA ILE A 80 3.54 -1.32 -1.17
C ILE A 80 2.97 -2.74 -1.15
N GLU A 81 3.25 -3.48 -2.22
CA GLU A 81 2.93 -4.90 -2.33
C GLU A 81 4.07 -5.74 -1.73
N ASP A 82 3.72 -6.83 -1.05
CA ASP A 82 4.70 -7.78 -0.54
C ASP A 82 5.51 -8.41 -1.68
N HIS A 83 6.72 -8.89 -1.38
CA HIS A 83 7.64 -9.39 -2.39
C HIS A 83 7.47 -10.89 -2.71
N VAL A 84 6.71 -11.64 -1.88
CA VAL A 84 6.48 -13.09 -2.05
C VAL A 84 4.99 -13.47 -2.15
N ASN A 85 4.08 -12.61 -1.68
CA ASN A 85 2.65 -12.89 -1.69
C ASN A 85 1.84 -11.66 -2.17
N PRO A 86 1.26 -11.70 -3.39
CA PRO A 86 0.52 -10.56 -3.95
C PRO A 86 -0.75 -10.19 -3.20
N SER A 87 -1.25 -11.06 -2.32
CA SER A 87 -2.42 -10.74 -1.48
C SER A 87 -2.06 -9.91 -0.25
N ILE A 88 -0.78 -9.78 0.07
CA ILE A 88 -0.31 -8.98 1.20
C ILE A 88 0.07 -7.59 0.71
N LEU A 89 -0.55 -6.57 1.32
CA LEU A 89 -0.18 -5.17 1.10
C LEU A 89 0.10 -4.51 2.45
N TYR A 90 1.02 -3.57 2.43
CA TYR A 90 1.39 -2.72 3.56
C TYR A 90 0.99 -1.29 3.26
N LEU A 91 0.28 -0.65 4.18
CA LEU A 91 -0.20 0.73 4.06
C LEU A 91 0.32 1.56 5.23
N GLY A 92 1.11 2.55 4.93
CA GLY A 92 1.55 3.57 5.89
C GLY A 92 0.58 4.73 5.92
N THR A 93 0.12 5.07 7.14
CA THR A 93 -0.84 6.15 7.41
C THR A 93 -0.27 7.17 8.37
N ASP A 94 -1.05 8.18 8.75
CA ASP A 94 -0.65 9.15 9.78
C ASP A 94 -0.62 8.53 11.20
N HIS A 95 -1.25 7.38 11.41
CA HIS A 95 -1.37 6.76 12.74
C HIS A 95 -0.77 5.36 12.83
N GLY A 96 -0.10 4.89 11.81
CA GLY A 96 0.60 3.60 11.86
C GLY A 96 0.63 2.82 10.57
N LEU A 97 0.99 1.53 10.71
CA LEU A 97 1.08 0.56 9.63
C LEU A 97 -0.16 -0.34 9.63
N TYR A 98 -0.84 -0.40 8.51
CA TYR A 98 -1.89 -1.40 8.28
C TYR A 98 -1.39 -2.47 7.32
N VAL A 99 -1.83 -3.70 7.56
CA VAL A 99 -1.51 -4.88 6.74
C VAL A 99 -2.79 -5.55 6.31
N THR A 100 -2.92 -5.88 5.05
CA THR A 100 -3.94 -6.77 4.52
C THR A 100 -3.32 -8.07 4.04
N MET A 101 -4.06 -9.18 4.12
CA MET A 101 -3.67 -10.50 3.62
C MET A 101 -4.64 -11.02 2.54
N ASP A 102 -5.57 -10.17 2.11
CA ASP A 102 -6.65 -10.50 1.17
C ASP A 102 -6.84 -9.44 0.07
N GLY A 103 -5.74 -8.76 -0.28
CA GLY A 103 -5.72 -7.79 -1.38
C GLY A 103 -6.49 -6.50 -1.11
N GLY A 104 -6.67 -6.13 0.17
CA GLY A 104 -7.31 -4.88 0.58
C GLY A 104 -8.78 -5.01 0.96
N SER A 105 -9.30 -6.24 1.08
CA SER A 105 -10.68 -6.43 1.55
C SER A 105 -10.79 -6.17 3.05
N ASN A 106 -9.80 -6.63 3.82
CA ASN A 106 -9.70 -6.40 5.27
C ASN A 106 -8.28 -5.94 5.64
N TRP A 107 -8.20 -4.92 6.48
CA TRP A 107 -6.97 -4.34 6.97
C TRP A 107 -6.85 -4.49 8.49
N ASN A 108 -5.65 -4.80 8.95
CA ASN A 108 -5.33 -4.94 10.36
C ASN A 108 -4.21 -3.96 10.73
N LEU A 109 -4.40 -3.20 11.81
CA LEU A 109 -3.33 -2.37 12.36
C LEU A 109 -2.22 -3.27 12.90
N TYR A 110 -0.99 -3.03 12.45
CA TYR A 110 0.18 -3.72 12.96
C TYR A 110 0.47 -3.28 14.39
N GLN A 111 0.45 -4.23 15.32
CA GLN A 111 0.61 -4.00 16.78
C GLN A 111 1.97 -4.49 17.32
N GLY A 112 3.00 -4.55 16.48
CA GLY A 112 4.33 -4.97 16.90
C GLY A 112 5.12 -3.85 17.60
N ASN A 113 6.40 -3.79 17.31
CA ASN A 113 7.33 -2.81 17.91
C ASN A 113 7.25 -1.39 17.31
N LEU A 114 6.25 -1.11 16.49
CA LEU A 114 6.06 0.19 15.86
C LEU A 114 5.11 1.05 16.71
N PRO A 115 5.52 2.26 17.14
CA PRO A 115 4.63 3.16 17.86
C PRO A 115 3.55 3.74 16.93
N ASN A 116 2.51 4.34 17.51
CA ASN A 116 1.56 5.14 16.75
C ASN A 116 2.26 6.41 16.24
N VAL A 117 2.60 6.42 14.97
CA VAL A 117 3.40 7.45 14.31
C VAL A 117 3.10 7.48 12.82
N ALA A 118 3.17 8.66 12.21
CA ALA A 118 3.00 8.79 10.77
C ALA A 118 4.14 8.10 10.02
N ILE A 119 3.76 7.26 9.04
CA ILE A 119 4.68 6.53 8.16
C ILE A 119 4.65 7.20 6.80
N TYR A 120 5.82 7.60 6.31
CA TYR A 120 5.97 8.31 5.04
C TYR A 120 6.68 7.53 3.96
N ASP A 121 7.48 6.54 4.35
CA ASP A 121 8.20 5.71 3.39
C ASP A 121 8.37 4.27 3.88
N MET A 122 8.35 3.33 2.95
CA MET A 122 8.56 1.91 3.23
C MET A 122 9.28 1.24 2.07
N VAL A 123 10.17 0.31 2.41
CA VAL A 123 10.84 -0.53 1.42
C VAL A 123 11.04 -1.95 1.98
N ILE A 124 10.84 -2.96 1.14
CA ILE A 124 11.14 -4.35 1.50
C ILE A 124 12.55 -4.68 1.08
N GLN A 125 13.36 -5.08 2.06
CA GLN A 125 14.68 -5.68 1.86
C GLN A 125 14.49 -7.19 1.66
N ALA A 126 14.37 -7.61 0.40
CA ALA A 126 13.92 -8.96 0.05
C ALA A 126 14.89 -10.08 0.47
N ARG A 127 16.21 -9.81 0.59
CA ARG A 127 17.18 -10.81 0.96
C ARG A 127 17.03 -11.28 2.42
N GLU A 128 16.77 -10.33 3.32
CA GLU A 128 16.61 -10.60 4.76
C GLU A 128 15.13 -10.74 5.16
N ASN A 129 14.21 -10.55 4.20
CA ASN A 129 12.76 -10.59 4.42
C ASN A 129 12.28 -9.55 5.45
N ASP A 130 12.82 -8.33 5.34
CA ASP A 130 12.54 -7.24 6.25
C ASP A 130 11.75 -6.12 5.57
N LEU A 131 10.77 -5.55 6.29
CA LEU A 131 10.14 -4.28 5.94
C LEU A 131 10.82 -3.15 6.72
N VAL A 132 11.45 -2.26 6.00
CA VAL A 132 12.03 -1.03 6.56
C VAL A 132 11.01 0.09 6.47
N VAL A 133 10.69 0.71 7.60
CA VAL A 133 9.63 1.71 7.75
C VAL A 133 10.23 3.04 8.17
N GLY A 134 10.08 4.05 7.33
CA GLY A 134 10.48 5.44 7.60
C GLY A 134 9.33 6.23 8.24
N THR A 135 9.55 6.75 9.44
CA THR A 135 8.54 7.49 10.20
C THR A 135 8.79 9.00 10.23
N HIS A 136 7.76 9.77 10.48
CA HIS A 136 7.90 11.21 10.66
C HIS A 136 8.45 11.55 12.06
N GLY A 137 9.74 11.85 12.12
CA GLY A 137 10.39 12.36 13.34
C GLY A 137 10.64 11.33 14.45
N ARG A 138 10.39 10.03 14.22
CA ARG A 138 10.60 8.98 15.22
C ARG A 138 11.47 7.83 14.73
N SER A 139 12.47 8.11 13.90
CA SER A 139 13.44 7.13 13.44
C SER A 139 12.94 6.19 12.33
N VAL A 140 13.72 5.19 12.03
CA VAL A 140 13.44 4.11 11.08
C VAL A 140 13.28 2.82 11.88
N TYR A 141 12.29 2.00 11.51
CA TYR A 141 12.02 0.71 12.12
C TYR A 141 12.24 -0.41 11.09
N VAL A 142 12.64 -1.57 11.59
CA VAL A 142 12.76 -2.79 10.79
C VAL A 142 11.79 -3.82 11.36
N ILE A 143 10.99 -4.41 10.49
CA ILE A 143 9.97 -5.41 10.82
C ILE A 143 10.28 -6.68 10.04
N GLU A 144 10.52 -7.78 10.74
CA GLU A 144 10.68 -9.10 10.14
C GLU A 144 9.33 -9.57 9.58
N LEU A 145 9.28 -9.94 8.29
CA LEU A 145 8.04 -10.28 7.59
C LEU A 145 7.62 -11.74 7.77
N GLU A 146 8.49 -12.60 8.32
CA GLU A 146 8.22 -14.03 8.45
C GLU A 146 6.92 -14.32 9.22
N ALA A 147 6.69 -13.64 10.34
CA ALA A 147 5.47 -13.79 11.12
C ALA A 147 4.20 -13.37 10.35
N ILE A 148 4.30 -12.35 9.51
CA ILE A 148 3.19 -11.90 8.65
C ILE A 148 2.92 -12.95 7.57
N HIS A 149 3.97 -13.46 6.93
CA HIS A 149 3.85 -14.53 5.93
C HIS A 149 3.26 -15.81 6.51
N ASP A 150 3.64 -16.19 7.75
CA ASP A 150 3.09 -17.36 8.42
C ASP A 150 1.59 -17.22 8.71
N LEU A 151 1.13 -16.05 9.11
CA LEU A 151 -0.29 -15.77 9.32
C LEU A 151 -1.11 -15.82 8.02
N ALA A 152 -0.50 -15.53 6.88
CA ALA A 152 -1.15 -15.54 5.58
C ALA A 152 -1.24 -16.94 4.95
N LYS A 153 -0.56 -17.96 5.52
CA LYS A 153 -0.64 -19.34 5.05
C LYS A 153 -2.02 -19.94 5.33
N PRO A 154 -2.57 -20.76 4.41
CA PRO A 154 -3.80 -21.49 4.68
C PRO A 154 -3.65 -22.36 5.93
N LYS A 155 -4.65 -22.32 6.82
CA LYS A 155 -4.63 -23.07 8.09
C LYS A 155 -4.55 -24.61 7.92
N ASP A 156 -4.80 -25.12 6.72
CA ASP A 156 -4.80 -26.56 6.45
C ASP A 156 -3.40 -27.18 6.25
N MET A 157 -2.35 -26.37 6.28
CA MET A 157 -0.95 -26.85 6.16
C MET A 157 -0.22 -27.00 7.52
N VAL A 158 -0.90 -26.83 8.64
CA VAL A 158 -0.28 -26.91 9.99
C VAL A 158 -0.55 -28.27 10.67
N MET A 159 -1.08 -29.27 9.95
CA MET A 159 -1.27 -30.62 10.50
C MET A 159 -0.50 -31.67 9.68
N GLN A 160 0.78 -31.74 9.89
CA GLN A 160 1.56 -33.00 9.80
C GLN A 160 2.84 -32.90 10.65
#